data_f6d8af4899b24bcd4b33dfed7d5ac1b5
#
_entry.id   f6d8af4899b24bcd4b33dfed7d5ac1b5
#
_cell.length_a   1.000
_cell.length_b   1.000
_cell.length_c   1.000
_cell.angle_alpha   90.00
_cell.angle_beta   90.00
_cell.angle_gamma   90.00
#
_symmetry.space_group_name_H-M   'P 1'
#
loop_
_entity.id
_entity.type
_entity.pdbx_description
1 polymer ?
#
loop_
_entity_poly.entity_id
_entity_poly.type
_entity_poly.pdbx_seq_one_letter_code
_entity_poly.pdbx_strand_id
1 'polypeptide(L)'
;NEIMMSMVQIIMKFAPLGVFCLIAKTFASQGIDMIIPLASYFFTVTIVLLLHVLLTYSAFLKFIGNVSPILFLKKMRTAVVFAFSTASSNATIPVTLNTVEKRLGVDKSVASFTVPLGATINMDGTAIMQGVATVFIASVYMVDLTIGDYLTVILTATLASIGTAGVPGVGLIMLTMVLTQVGLPVEGVALIIGIDRLLDMMRTAVNITGDSMVSLITSKSEKSFNKSIFEDPKAGL
;
A
#
# COMPACT_ATOMS: atom_id res chain seq x y z
N ASN A 1 -7.12 7.34 20.92
CA ASN A 1 -7.30 6.91 19.53
C ASN A 1 -8.52 7.57 18.86
N GLU A 2 -9.71 7.61 19.49
CA GLU A 2 -10.92 8.20 18.90
C GLU A 2 -10.78 9.68 18.57
N ILE A 3 -10.19 10.46 19.45
CA ILE A 3 -9.92 11.91 19.22
C ILE A 3 -9.01 12.09 17.99
N MET A 4 -7.92 11.35 17.90
CA MET A 4 -7.01 11.41 16.76
C MET A 4 -7.70 11.02 15.46
N MET A 5 -8.53 9.97 15.47
CA MET A 5 -9.30 9.56 14.31
C MET A 5 -10.31 10.63 13.89
N SER A 6 -11.00 11.26 14.85
CA SER A 6 -11.92 12.38 14.56
C SER A 6 -11.18 13.58 13.97
N MET A 7 -10.00 13.93 14.48
CA MET A 7 -9.16 15.01 13.93
C MET A 7 -8.75 14.70 12.48
N VAL A 8 -8.29 13.48 12.21
CA VAL A 8 -7.93 13.04 10.85
C VAL A 8 -9.14 13.14 9.92
N GLN A 9 -10.32 12.69 10.35
CA GLN A 9 -11.55 12.79 9.55
C GLN A 9 -11.93 14.24 9.22
N ILE A 10 -11.76 15.16 10.17
CA ILE A 10 -12.01 16.59 9.94
C ILE A 10 -11.03 17.14 8.90
N ILE A 11 -9.73 16.87 9.05
CA ILE A 11 -8.70 17.30 8.11
C ILE A 11 -8.97 16.72 6.72
N MET A 12 -9.36 15.45 6.65
CA MET A 12 -9.64 14.77 5.38
C MET A 12 -10.84 15.35 4.61
N LYS A 13 -11.77 16.09 5.27
CA LYS A 13 -12.82 16.82 4.56
C LYS A 13 -12.25 17.96 3.70
N PHE A 14 -11.09 18.49 4.06
CA PHE A 14 -10.40 19.53 3.29
C PHE A 14 -9.45 18.96 2.21
N ALA A 15 -9.24 17.63 2.19
CA ALA A 15 -8.34 17.00 1.24
C ALA A 15 -8.67 17.33 -0.24
N PRO A 16 -9.94 17.38 -0.71
CA PRO A 16 -10.24 17.74 -2.10
C PRO A 16 -9.76 19.14 -2.47
N LEU A 17 -9.89 20.12 -1.57
CA LEU A 17 -9.39 21.49 -1.78
C LEU A 17 -7.87 21.50 -1.81
N GLY A 18 -7.23 20.80 -0.86
CA GLY A 18 -5.76 20.69 -0.82
C GLY A 18 -5.21 20.05 -2.09
N VAL A 19 -5.79 18.96 -2.54
CA VAL A 19 -5.42 18.26 -3.80
C VAL A 19 -5.60 19.20 -5.00
N PHE A 20 -6.74 19.89 -5.10
CA PHE A 20 -6.96 20.86 -6.19
C PHE A 20 -5.89 21.97 -6.19
N CYS A 21 -5.59 22.58 -5.04
CA CYS A 21 -4.58 23.63 -4.93
C CYS A 21 -3.18 23.13 -5.28
N LEU A 22 -2.82 21.91 -4.86
CA LEU A 22 -1.51 21.30 -5.17
C LEU A 22 -1.38 20.98 -6.66
N ILE A 23 -2.41 20.41 -7.27
CA ILE A 23 -2.43 20.14 -8.72
C ILE A 23 -2.37 21.44 -9.50
N ALA A 24 -3.18 22.44 -9.13
CA ALA A 24 -3.17 23.75 -9.76
C ALA A 24 -1.79 24.42 -9.66
N LYS A 25 -1.15 24.38 -8.48
CA LYS A 25 0.21 24.88 -8.27
C LYS A 25 1.22 24.15 -9.15
N THR A 26 1.15 22.83 -9.23
CA THR A 26 2.05 22.02 -10.06
C THR A 26 1.93 22.42 -11.53
N PHE A 27 0.72 22.53 -12.07
CA PHE A 27 0.53 22.94 -13.47
C PHE A 27 0.87 24.43 -13.71
N ALA A 28 0.64 25.30 -12.74
CA ALA A 28 1.04 26.70 -12.85
C ALA A 28 2.56 26.87 -12.89
N SER A 29 3.31 26.03 -12.16
CA SER A 29 4.77 26.13 -12.07
C SER A 29 5.51 25.30 -13.13
N GLN A 30 4.96 24.16 -13.53
CA GLN A 30 5.62 23.18 -14.41
C GLN A 30 5.01 23.14 -15.83
N GLY A 31 3.87 23.80 -16.02
CA GLY A 31 3.15 23.80 -17.30
C GLY A 31 2.28 22.55 -17.52
N ILE A 32 1.50 22.60 -18.61
CA ILE A 32 0.58 21.52 -19.01
C ILE A 32 1.35 20.28 -19.47
N ASP A 33 2.58 20.44 -19.90
CA ASP A 33 3.44 19.33 -20.38
C ASP A 33 3.70 18.26 -19.31
N MET A 34 3.50 18.60 -18.04
CA MET A 34 3.59 17.64 -16.92
C MET A 34 2.41 16.64 -16.83
N ILE A 35 1.33 16.86 -17.58
CA ILE A 35 0.16 15.95 -17.56
C ILE A 35 0.55 14.54 -17.98
N ILE A 36 1.27 14.41 -19.10
CA ILE A 36 1.66 13.10 -19.64
C ILE A 36 2.63 12.35 -18.71
N PRO A 37 3.72 12.96 -18.22
CA PRO A 37 4.60 12.34 -17.22
C PRO A 37 3.87 11.91 -15.94
N LEU A 38 3.00 12.76 -15.38
CA LEU A 38 2.23 12.44 -14.17
C LEU A 38 1.23 11.30 -14.42
N ALA A 39 0.56 11.30 -15.56
CA ALA A 39 -0.32 10.18 -15.95
C ALA A 39 0.48 8.88 -16.11
N SER A 40 1.64 8.95 -16.76
CA SER A 40 2.54 7.79 -16.88
C SER A 40 2.95 7.24 -15.52
N TYR A 41 3.38 8.10 -14.59
CA TYR A 41 3.69 7.72 -13.23
C TYR A 41 2.49 7.05 -12.53
N PHE A 42 1.30 7.66 -12.60
CA PHE A 42 0.07 7.14 -11.98
C PHE A 42 -0.27 5.73 -12.50
N PHE A 43 -0.29 5.55 -13.82
CA PHE A 43 -0.60 4.26 -14.43
C PHE A 43 0.50 3.23 -14.17
N THR A 44 1.77 3.63 -14.14
CA THR A 44 2.87 2.72 -13.82
C THR A 44 2.72 2.17 -12.41
N VAL A 45 2.53 3.02 -11.40
CA VAL A 45 2.29 2.57 -10.02
C VAL A 45 1.07 1.65 -9.95
N THR A 46 -0.04 2.04 -10.58
CA THR A 46 -1.28 1.25 -10.58
C THR A 46 -1.07 -0.13 -11.19
N ILE A 47 -0.41 -0.22 -12.34
CA ILE A 47 -0.15 -1.48 -13.04
C ILE A 47 0.77 -2.37 -12.18
N VAL A 48 1.85 -1.81 -11.61
CA VAL A 48 2.78 -2.58 -10.77
C VAL A 48 2.09 -3.10 -9.50
N LEU A 49 1.24 -2.30 -8.85
CA LEU A 49 0.43 -2.73 -7.71
C LEU A 49 -0.52 -3.89 -8.08
N LEU A 50 -1.19 -3.80 -9.22
CA LEU A 50 -2.06 -4.88 -9.72
C LEU A 50 -1.25 -6.15 -10.05
N LEU A 51 -0.12 -6.01 -10.73
CA LEU A 51 0.77 -7.14 -11.03
C LEU A 51 1.29 -7.79 -9.74
N HIS A 52 1.63 -7.00 -8.73
CA HIS A 52 2.07 -7.51 -7.44
C HIS A 52 1.00 -8.41 -6.78
N VAL A 53 -0.24 -7.96 -6.72
CA VAL A 53 -1.35 -8.75 -6.18
C VAL A 53 -1.62 -10.00 -7.03
N LEU A 54 -1.67 -9.84 -8.37
CA LEU A 54 -2.05 -10.93 -9.28
C LEU A 54 -0.95 -11.97 -9.44
N LEU A 55 0.31 -11.58 -9.40
CA LEU A 55 1.44 -12.49 -9.60
C LEU A 55 2.04 -12.91 -8.26
N THR A 56 2.54 -11.96 -7.47
CA THR A 56 3.30 -12.25 -6.24
C THR A 56 2.41 -12.86 -5.16
N TYR A 57 1.30 -12.20 -4.80
CA TYR A 57 0.41 -12.74 -3.77
C TYR A 57 -0.27 -14.03 -4.22
N SER A 58 -0.66 -14.11 -5.51
CA SER A 58 -1.26 -15.34 -6.02
C SER A 58 -0.26 -16.50 -6.06
N ALA A 59 1.02 -16.23 -6.34
CA ALA A 59 2.06 -17.24 -6.27
C ALA A 59 2.26 -17.73 -4.82
N PHE A 60 2.37 -16.84 -3.84
CA PHE A 60 2.50 -17.21 -2.44
C PHE A 60 1.29 -18.01 -1.93
N LEU A 61 0.08 -17.55 -2.24
CA LEU A 61 -1.15 -18.27 -1.88
C LEU A 61 -1.21 -19.66 -2.51
N LYS A 62 -0.82 -19.80 -3.77
CA LYS A 62 -0.88 -21.07 -4.49
C LYS A 62 0.24 -22.02 -4.08
N PHE A 63 1.50 -21.58 -4.05
CA PHE A 63 2.66 -22.44 -3.86
C PHE A 63 3.03 -22.64 -2.39
N ILE A 64 2.88 -21.63 -1.53
CA ILE A 64 3.19 -21.73 -0.11
C ILE A 64 1.92 -21.98 0.69
N GLY A 65 0.89 -21.17 0.46
CA GLY A 65 -0.41 -21.29 1.13
C GLY A 65 -1.20 -22.53 0.70
N ASN A 66 -0.96 -23.07 -0.50
CA ASN A 66 -1.75 -24.16 -1.09
C ASN A 66 -3.27 -23.93 -0.94
N VAL A 67 -3.70 -22.71 -1.32
CA VAL A 67 -5.10 -22.27 -1.32
C VAL A 67 -5.42 -21.54 -2.63
N SER A 68 -6.72 -21.40 -2.96
CA SER A 68 -7.16 -20.71 -4.16
C SER A 68 -6.97 -19.18 -4.03
N PRO A 69 -6.12 -18.54 -4.85
CA PRO A 69 -5.97 -17.08 -4.84
C PRO A 69 -7.27 -16.35 -5.18
N ILE A 70 -8.05 -16.89 -6.12
CA ILE A 70 -9.31 -16.29 -6.54
C ILE A 70 -10.32 -16.25 -5.39
N LEU A 71 -10.42 -17.33 -4.63
CA LEU A 71 -11.31 -17.41 -3.47
C LEU A 71 -10.86 -16.45 -2.36
N PHE A 72 -9.53 -16.39 -2.11
CA PHE A 72 -8.93 -15.45 -1.18
C PHE A 72 -9.31 -14.01 -1.54
N LEU A 73 -9.05 -13.57 -2.77
CA LEU A 73 -9.35 -12.20 -3.22
C LEU A 73 -10.83 -11.87 -3.15
N LYS A 74 -11.72 -12.83 -3.49
CA LYS A 74 -13.17 -12.65 -3.33
C LYS A 74 -13.58 -12.40 -1.88
N LYS A 75 -12.98 -13.13 -0.94
CA LYS A 75 -13.26 -12.99 0.48
C LYS A 75 -12.71 -11.69 1.09
N MET A 76 -11.59 -11.20 0.55
CA MET A 76 -10.95 -9.96 0.97
C MET A 76 -11.71 -8.69 0.55
N ARG A 77 -12.69 -8.79 -0.36
CA ARG A 77 -13.36 -7.62 -0.98
C ARG A 77 -13.80 -6.56 0.03
N THR A 78 -14.42 -6.94 1.14
CA THR A 78 -14.92 -5.99 2.14
C THR A 78 -13.77 -5.21 2.81
N ALA A 79 -12.70 -5.91 3.22
CA ALA A 79 -11.54 -5.28 3.82
C ALA A 79 -10.80 -4.38 2.80
N VAL A 80 -10.64 -4.84 1.56
CA VAL A 80 -10.02 -4.08 0.46
C VAL A 80 -10.77 -2.77 0.19
N VAL A 81 -12.11 -2.81 0.08
CA VAL A 81 -12.92 -1.60 -0.15
C VAL A 81 -12.82 -0.64 1.04
N PHE A 82 -12.81 -1.15 2.27
CA PHE A 82 -12.65 -0.32 3.45
C PHE A 82 -11.26 0.32 3.52
N ALA A 83 -10.20 -0.45 3.26
CA ALA A 83 -8.83 0.05 3.20
C ALA A 83 -8.65 1.12 2.11
N PHE A 84 -9.20 0.87 0.93
CA PHE A 84 -9.22 1.85 -0.16
C PHE A 84 -9.91 3.15 0.26
N SER A 85 -11.04 3.07 0.96
CA SER A 85 -11.79 4.25 1.39
C SER A 85 -11.06 5.08 2.45
N THR A 86 -10.34 4.41 3.36
CA THR A 86 -9.67 5.08 4.49
C THR A 86 -8.25 5.51 4.17
N ALA A 87 -7.58 4.82 3.25
CA ALA A 87 -6.14 4.89 3.00
C ALA A 87 -5.32 4.74 4.31
N SER A 88 -5.80 3.90 5.23
CA SER A 88 -5.15 3.67 6.52
C SER A 88 -5.21 2.19 6.90
N SER A 89 -4.06 1.51 6.87
CA SER A 89 -3.94 0.14 7.34
C SER A 89 -4.35 0.01 8.81
N ASN A 90 -3.96 0.98 9.65
CA ASN A 90 -4.30 1.00 11.07
C ASN A 90 -5.82 1.13 11.31
N ALA A 91 -6.51 2.01 10.58
CA ALA A 91 -7.97 2.13 10.66
C ALA A 91 -8.69 0.87 10.15
N THR A 92 -8.03 0.09 9.28
CA THR A 92 -8.59 -1.13 8.69
C THR A 92 -8.36 -2.37 9.56
N ILE A 93 -7.47 -2.33 10.57
CA ILE A 93 -7.16 -3.49 11.42
C ILE A 93 -8.42 -4.24 11.91
N PRO A 94 -9.46 -3.59 12.47
CA PRO A 94 -10.63 -4.32 12.96
C PRO A 94 -11.37 -5.08 11.86
N VAL A 95 -11.46 -4.48 10.65
CA VAL A 95 -12.13 -5.09 9.50
C VAL A 95 -11.28 -6.23 8.93
N THR A 96 -9.96 -6.05 8.89
CA THR A 96 -9.01 -7.09 8.47
C THR A 96 -9.05 -8.28 9.41
N LEU A 97 -8.99 -8.05 10.74
CA LEU A 97 -9.11 -9.10 11.75
C LEU A 97 -10.40 -9.91 11.57
N ASN A 98 -11.54 -9.24 11.48
CA ASN A 98 -12.82 -9.92 11.27
C ASN A 98 -12.83 -10.74 9.97
N THR A 99 -12.22 -10.20 8.90
CA THR A 99 -12.16 -10.87 7.60
C THR A 99 -11.25 -12.10 7.66
N VAL A 100 -10.05 -12.01 8.24
CA VAL A 100 -9.11 -13.14 8.30
C VAL A 100 -9.61 -14.24 9.21
N GLU A 101 -10.22 -13.91 10.34
CA GLU A 101 -10.78 -14.89 11.27
C GLU A 101 -12.02 -15.58 10.70
N LYS A 102 -13.05 -14.78 10.34
CA LYS A 102 -14.38 -15.33 10.02
C LYS A 102 -14.56 -15.75 8.58
N ARG A 103 -13.77 -15.20 7.66
CA ARG A 103 -13.91 -15.49 6.23
C ARG A 103 -12.76 -16.30 5.67
N LEU A 104 -11.53 -16.04 6.13
CA LEU A 104 -10.35 -16.77 5.66
C LEU A 104 -10.02 -17.99 6.52
N GLY A 105 -10.60 -18.14 7.72
CA GLY A 105 -10.37 -19.29 8.61
C GLY A 105 -9.01 -19.25 9.30
N VAL A 106 -8.42 -18.08 9.46
CA VAL A 106 -7.19 -17.87 10.23
C VAL A 106 -7.52 -17.97 11.73
N ASP A 107 -6.68 -18.66 12.48
CA ASP A 107 -6.83 -18.75 13.94
C ASP A 107 -6.72 -17.35 14.58
N LYS A 108 -7.56 -17.12 15.61
CA LYS A 108 -7.64 -15.83 16.29
C LYS A 108 -6.32 -15.41 16.93
N SER A 109 -5.55 -16.35 17.49
CA SER A 109 -4.26 -16.05 18.13
C SER A 109 -3.24 -15.59 17.10
N VAL A 110 -3.21 -16.23 15.92
CA VAL A 110 -2.36 -15.84 14.80
C VAL A 110 -2.81 -14.48 14.23
N ALA A 111 -4.11 -14.30 13.96
CA ALA A 111 -4.66 -13.07 13.40
C ALA A 111 -4.37 -11.86 14.27
N SER A 112 -4.60 -11.98 15.59
CA SER A 112 -4.41 -10.88 16.55
C SER A 112 -2.96 -10.41 16.68
N PHE A 113 -1.99 -11.23 16.28
CA PHE A 113 -0.58 -10.87 16.21
C PHE A 113 -0.18 -10.38 14.81
N THR A 114 -0.48 -11.17 13.77
CA THR A 114 0.04 -10.93 12.43
C THR A 114 -0.58 -9.71 11.75
N VAL A 115 -1.88 -9.44 11.95
CA VAL A 115 -2.56 -8.31 11.29
C VAL A 115 -2.07 -6.95 11.83
N PRO A 116 -2.01 -6.70 13.15
CA PRO A 116 -1.45 -5.44 13.66
C PRO A 116 0.04 -5.29 13.34
N LEU A 117 0.80 -6.37 13.37
CA LEU A 117 2.21 -6.35 12.99
C LEU A 117 2.36 -6.00 11.51
N GLY A 118 1.60 -6.65 10.62
CA GLY A 118 1.59 -6.38 9.19
C GLY A 118 1.28 -4.92 8.89
N ALA A 119 0.27 -4.34 9.54
CA ALA A 119 -0.10 -2.94 9.36
C ALA A 119 1.04 -1.92 9.62
N THR A 120 2.15 -2.37 10.23
CA THR A 120 3.33 -1.54 10.53
C THR A 120 4.59 -1.97 9.80
N ILE A 121 4.72 -3.24 9.39
CA ILE A 121 5.97 -3.74 8.79
C ILE A 121 5.79 -4.27 7.36
N ASN A 122 4.56 -4.54 6.93
CA ASN A 122 4.29 -5.07 5.59
C ASN A 122 3.62 -4.00 4.73
N MET A 123 4.44 -3.10 4.19
CA MET A 123 4.00 -1.99 3.34
C MET A 123 4.63 -2.07 1.95
N ASP A 124 4.52 -3.22 1.30
CA ASP A 124 5.07 -3.48 -0.02
C ASP A 124 4.46 -2.58 -1.11
N GLY A 125 3.16 -2.24 -1.03
CA GLY A 125 2.58 -1.22 -1.91
C GLY A 125 3.25 0.16 -1.75
N THR A 126 3.66 0.52 -0.54
CA THR A 126 4.41 1.75 -0.28
C THR A 126 5.82 1.68 -0.85
N ALA A 127 6.53 0.55 -0.66
CA ALA A 127 7.86 0.34 -1.25
C ALA A 127 7.83 0.40 -2.78
N ILE A 128 6.82 -0.21 -3.43
CA ILE A 128 6.60 -0.13 -4.88
C ILE A 128 6.46 1.32 -5.33
N MET A 129 5.60 2.10 -4.66
CA MET A 129 5.42 3.52 -5.00
C MET A 129 6.73 4.29 -4.85
N GLN A 130 7.47 4.09 -3.76
CA GLN A 130 8.74 4.78 -3.51
C GLN A 130 9.76 4.48 -4.61
N GLY A 131 9.86 3.23 -5.05
CA GLY A 131 10.72 2.85 -6.16
C GLY A 131 10.33 3.54 -7.47
N VAL A 132 9.05 3.46 -7.85
CA VAL A 132 8.56 4.09 -9.09
C VAL A 132 8.66 5.62 -9.02
N ALA A 133 8.32 6.22 -7.88
CA ALA A 133 8.42 7.67 -7.68
C ALA A 133 9.85 8.17 -7.78
N THR A 134 10.81 7.44 -7.23
CA THR A 134 12.23 7.83 -7.32
C THR A 134 12.72 7.85 -8.77
N VAL A 135 12.38 6.83 -9.56
CA VAL A 135 12.72 6.78 -10.99
C VAL A 135 12.02 7.91 -11.77
N PHE A 136 10.75 8.15 -11.47
CA PHE A 136 9.99 9.25 -12.08
C PHE A 136 10.63 10.62 -11.78
N ILE A 137 10.95 10.88 -10.51
CA ILE A 137 11.58 12.14 -10.08
C ILE A 137 12.95 12.29 -10.72
N ALA A 138 13.79 11.24 -10.74
CA ALA A 138 15.08 11.25 -11.41
C ALA A 138 14.94 11.65 -12.89
N SER A 139 13.96 11.07 -13.60
CA SER A 139 13.67 11.40 -15.01
C SER A 139 13.27 12.86 -15.20
N VAL A 140 12.43 13.42 -14.32
CA VAL A 140 12.01 14.83 -14.40
C VAL A 140 13.18 15.80 -14.15
N TYR A 141 14.08 15.43 -13.23
CA TYR A 141 15.29 16.22 -12.94
C TYR A 141 16.47 15.92 -13.88
N MET A 142 16.27 15.06 -14.88
CA MET A 142 17.30 14.62 -15.84
C MET A 142 18.55 14.05 -15.13
N VAL A 143 18.34 13.27 -14.07
CA VAL A 143 19.39 12.55 -13.34
C VAL A 143 19.38 11.10 -13.77
N ASP A 144 20.49 10.64 -14.33
CA ASP A 144 20.67 9.24 -14.72
C ASP A 144 21.02 8.39 -13.50
N LEU A 145 20.16 7.41 -13.20
CA LEU A 145 20.39 6.46 -12.13
C LEU A 145 21.29 5.32 -12.60
N THR A 146 22.34 5.04 -11.85
CA THR A 146 23.21 3.87 -12.07
C THR A 146 22.55 2.60 -11.51
N ILE A 147 23.09 1.42 -11.85
CA ILE A 147 22.66 0.14 -11.25
C ILE A 147 22.83 0.18 -9.72
N GLY A 148 23.88 0.83 -9.20
CA GLY A 148 24.10 1.02 -7.77
C GLY A 148 22.98 1.83 -7.11
N ASP A 149 22.51 2.89 -7.80
CA ASP A 149 21.38 3.72 -7.31
C ASP A 149 20.08 2.91 -7.27
N TYR A 150 19.79 2.11 -8.30
CA TYR A 150 18.61 1.21 -8.28
C TYR A 150 18.65 0.23 -7.11
N LEU A 151 19.80 -0.38 -6.83
CA LEU A 151 19.94 -1.28 -5.68
C LEU A 151 19.77 -0.54 -4.35
N THR A 152 20.30 0.69 -4.26
CA THR A 152 20.12 1.56 -3.09
C THR A 152 18.65 1.93 -2.92
N VAL A 153 17.92 2.27 -3.99
CA VAL A 153 16.48 2.55 -3.96
C VAL A 153 15.71 1.33 -3.46
N ILE A 154 15.98 0.13 -3.99
CA ILE A 154 15.28 -1.09 -3.57
C ILE A 154 15.50 -1.33 -2.07
N LEU A 155 16.75 -1.26 -1.61
CA LEU A 155 17.07 -1.48 -0.20
C LEU A 155 16.43 -0.43 0.70
N THR A 156 16.60 0.85 0.38
CA THR A 156 16.11 1.96 1.20
C THR A 156 14.58 2.05 1.19
N ALA A 157 13.92 1.84 0.05
CA ALA A 157 12.46 1.78 -0.02
C ALA A 157 11.89 0.62 0.80
N THR A 158 12.54 -0.55 0.76
CA THR A 158 12.15 -1.70 1.58
C THR A 158 12.32 -1.39 3.07
N LEU A 159 13.47 -0.84 3.49
CA LEU A 159 13.70 -0.47 4.88
C LEU A 159 12.80 0.68 5.35
N ALA A 160 12.57 1.68 4.51
CA ALA A 160 11.68 2.80 4.82
C ALA A 160 10.21 2.36 4.93
N SER A 161 9.79 1.36 4.16
CA SER A 161 8.44 0.81 4.25
C SER A 161 8.21 0.02 5.55
N ILE A 162 9.25 -0.61 6.09
CA ILE A 162 9.23 -1.25 7.41
C ILE A 162 9.24 -0.14 8.48
N GLY A 163 8.18 -0.03 9.26
CA GLY A 163 8.05 1.01 10.28
C GLY A 163 7.38 2.31 9.81
N THR A 164 6.93 2.34 8.55
CA THR A 164 6.01 3.38 8.09
C THR A 164 4.67 3.21 8.82
N ALA A 165 4.20 4.28 9.47
CA ALA A 165 2.90 4.23 10.14
C ALA A 165 1.76 4.02 9.13
N GLY A 166 0.82 3.12 9.44
CA GLY A 166 -0.34 2.78 8.58
C GLY A 166 -1.42 3.88 8.56
N VAL A 167 -1.00 5.14 8.36
CA VAL A 167 -1.88 6.32 8.28
C VAL A 167 -1.67 7.06 6.96
N PRO A 168 -2.69 7.79 6.47
CA PRO A 168 -2.62 8.44 5.16
C PRO A 168 -1.43 9.40 5.02
N GLY A 169 -0.78 9.36 3.85
CA GLY A 169 0.25 10.32 3.44
C GLY A 169 1.66 10.06 3.97
N VAL A 170 1.86 9.16 4.92
CA VAL A 170 3.20 8.90 5.51
C VAL A 170 4.18 8.32 4.48
N GLY A 171 3.68 7.58 3.49
CA GLY A 171 4.51 7.06 2.40
C GLY A 171 5.30 8.14 1.64
N LEU A 172 4.72 9.33 1.45
CA LEU A 172 5.42 10.47 0.83
C LEU A 172 6.52 11.05 1.72
N ILE A 173 6.30 11.09 3.04
CA ILE A 173 7.32 11.52 4.00
C ILE A 173 8.52 10.57 3.95
N MET A 174 8.25 9.27 3.93
CA MET A 174 9.30 8.26 3.85
C MET A 174 10.02 8.25 2.49
N LEU A 175 9.34 8.66 1.41
CA LEU A 175 9.96 8.83 0.09
C LEU A 175 11.11 9.86 0.14
N THR A 176 11.01 10.91 0.95
CA THR A 176 12.10 11.89 1.08
C THR A 176 13.41 11.25 1.54
N MET A 177 13.34 10.23 2.40
CA MET A 177 14.51 9.48 2.84
C MET A 177 15.13 8.70 1.68
N VAL A 178 14.31 8.07 0.84
CA VAL A 178 14.77 7.31 -0.34
C VAL A 178 15.46 8.25 -1.34
N LEU A 179 14.83 9.40 -1.64
CA LEU A 179 15.40 10.41 -2.55
C LEU A 179 16.75 10.92 -2.05
N THR A 180 16.86 11.21 -0.76
CA THR A 180 18.11 11.70 -0.15
C THR A 180 19.25 10.68 -0.31
N GLN A 181 18.96 9.39 -0.19
CA GLN A 181 19.99 8.34 -0.30
C GLN A 181 20.61 8.24 -1.70
N VAL A 182 19.86 8.62 -2.74
CA VAL A 182 20.37 8.62 -4.13
C VAL A 182 20.65 10.04 -4.65
N GLY A 183 20.74 11.02 -3.74
CA GLY A 183 21.12 12.40 -4.10
C GLY A 183 20.07 13.15 -4.93
N LEU A 184 18.82 12.71 -4.93
CA LEU A 184 17.74 13.41 -5.62
C LEU A 184 17.12 14.50 -4.75
N PRO A 185 16.64 15.60 -5.37
CA PRO A 185 15.99 16.71 -4.64
C PRO A 185 14.68 16.25 -4.02
N VAL A 186 14.53 16.48 -2.71
CA VAL A 186 13.31 16.12 -1.95
C VAL A 186 12.10 16.94 -2.38
N GLU A 187 12.32 18.09 -3.00
CA GLU A 187 11.29 18.94 -3.60
C GLU A 187 10.52 18.22 -4.71
N GLY A 188 11.11 17.18 -5.31
CA GLY A 188 10.46 16.31 -6.28
C GLY A 188 9.17 15.66 -5.76
N VAL A 189 9.02 15.48 -4.44
CA VAL A 189 7.77 14.99 -3.85
C VAL A 189 6.59 15.93 -4.16
N ALA A 190 6.83 17.24 -4.30
CA ALA A 190 5.78 18.17 -4.64
C ALA A 190 5.13 17.92 -6.01
N LEU A 191 5.84 17.25 -6.94
CA LEU A 191 5.32 16.92 -8.26
C LEU A 191 4.20 15.87 -8.18
N ILE A 192 4.31 14.91 -7.26
CA ILE A 192 3.40 13.75 -7.19
C ILE A 192 2.35 13.85 -6.09
N ILE A 193 2.52 14.75 -5.11
CA ILE A 193 1.63 14.88 -3.95
C ILE A 193 0.16 15.12 -4.35
N GLY A 194 -0.09 15.83 -5.46
CA GLY A 194 -1.43 16.14 -5.94
C GLY A 194 -2.22 14.90 -6.39
N ILE A 195 -1.55 13.87 -6.90
CA ILE A 195 -2.18 12.63 -7.37
C ILE A 195 -2.00 11.46 -6.41
N ASP A 196 -1.14 11.63 -5.39
CA ASP A 196 -0.79 10.54 -4.45
C ASP A 196 -2.00 10.03 -3.67
N ARG A 197 -3.02 10.84 -3.42
CA ARG A 197 -4.18 10.42 -2.64
C ARG A 197 -4.83 9.15 -3.18
N LEU A 198 -5.06 9.06 -4.49
CA LEU A 198 -5.63 7.88 -5.14
C LEU A 198 -4.66 6.69 -5.07
N LEU A 199 -3.37 6.95 -5.26
CA LEU A 199 -2.34 5.92 -5.16
C LEU A 199 -2.22 5.39 -3.73
N ASP A 200 -2.34 6.25 -2.71
CA ASP A 200 -2.33 5.87 -1.29
C ASP A 200 -3.49 4.93 -0.93
N MET A 201 -4.69 5.21 -1.47
CA MET A 201 -5.86 4.33 -1.34
C MET A 201 -5.59 2.94 -1.94
N MET A 202 -4.97 2.88 -3.14
CA MET A 202 -4.61 1.62 -3.80
C MET A 202 -3.51 0.87 -3.04
N ARG A 203 -2.46 1.57 -2.61
CA ARG A 203 -1.36 1.00 -1.81
C ARG A 203 -1.86 0.37 -0.52
N THR A 204 -2.74 1.07 0.19
CA THR A 204 -3.33 0.57 1.43
C THR A 204 -4.11 -0.72 1.19
N ALA A 205 -4.91 -0.77 0.13
CA ALA A 205 -5.63 -1.99 -0.26
C ALA A 205 -4.69 -3.17 -0.55
N VAL A 206 -3.55 -2.91 -1.20
CA VAL A 206 -2.50 -3.92 -1.46
C VAL A 206 -1.86 -4.35 -0.14
N ASN A 207 -1.43 -3.42 0.70
CA ASN A 207 -0.76 -3.72 1.97
C ASN A 207 -1.60 -4.66 2.86
N ILE A 208 -2.89 -4.32 3.11
CA ILE A 208 -3.74 -5.17 3.96
C ILE A 208 -4.06 -6.53 3.32
N THR A 209 -3.98 -6.62 1.99
CA THR A 209 -4.11 -7.90 1.28
C THR A 209 -2.89 -8.78 1.54
N GLY A 210 -1.68 -8.20 1.54
CA GLY A 210 -0.45 -8.85 1.95
C GLY A 210 -0.49 -9.31 3.40
N ASP A 211 -0.92 -8.44 4.34
CA ASP A 211 -1.08 -8.78 5.76
C ASP A 211 -1.96 -10.01 5.95
N SER A 212 -3.08 -10.04 5.23
CA SER A 212 -4.05 -11.15 5.29
C SER A 212 -3.51 -12.44 4.67
N MET A 213 -2.72 -12.32 3.60
CA MET A 213 -2.05 -13.46 2.97
C MET A 213 -1.02 -14.07 3.92
N VAL A 214 -0.17 -13.24 4.53
CA VAL A 214 0.83 -13.70 5.50
C VAL A 214 0.15 -14.35 6.71
N SER A 215 -0.92 -13.73 7.24
CA SER A 215 -1.72 -14.30 8.34
C SER A 215 -2.24 -15.70 8.01
N LEU A 216 -2.78 -15.89 6.81
CA LEU A 216 -3.29 -17.19 6.35
C LEU A 216 -2.16 -18.23 6.23
N ILE A 217 -1.04 -17.86 5.61
CA ILE A 217 0.10 -18.76 5.43
C ILE A 217 0.68 -19.15 6.79
N THR A 218 0.82 -18.19 7.72
CA THR A 218 1.30 -18.44 9.09
C THR A 218 0.37 -19.40 9.83
N SER A 219 -0.96 -19.17 9.81
CA SER A 219 -1.92 -20.06 10.46
C SER A 219 -1.88 -21.48 9.89
N LYS A 220 -1.63 -21.61 8.58
CA LYS A 220 -1.41 -22.95 7.98
C LYS A 220 -0.12 -23.59 8.46
N SER A 221 0.96 -22.86 8.56
CA SER A 221 2.25 -23.36 9.07
C SER A 221 2.12 -23.84 10.51
N GLU A 222 1.37 -23.09 11.33
CA GLU A 222 1.06 -23.43 12.73
C GLU A 222 -0.01 -24.52 12.88
N LYS A 223 -0.53 -25.09 11.76
CA LYS A 223 -1.59 -26.11 11.73
C LYS A 223 -2.89 -25.69 12.43
N SER A 224 -3.13 -24.39 12.55
CA SER A 224 -4.31 -23.80 13.19
C SER A 224 -5.35 -23.26 12.19
N PHE A 225 -5.10 -23.42 10.89
CA PHE A 225 -5.95 -22.93 9.80
C PHE A 225 -7.23 -23.77 9.66
N ASN A 226 -8.38 -23.08 9.63
CA ASN A 226 -9.68 -23.73 9.42
C ASN A 226 -10.06 -23.72 7.93
N LYS A 227 -9.77 -24.84 7.26
CA LYS A 227 -10.03 -25.02 5.84
C LYS A 227 -11.53 -24.97 5.50
N SER A 228 -12.41 -25.47 6.37
CA SER A 228 -13.86 -25.46 6.12
C SER A 228 -14.44 -24.05 6.05
N ILE A 229 -13.96 -23.12 6.90
CA ILE A 229 -14.32 -21.70 6.84
C ILE A 229 -13.81 -21.06 5.54
N PHE A 230 -12.57 -21.41 5.14
CA PHE A 230 -12.00 -20.86 3.90
C PHE A 230 -12.75 -21.33 2.66
N GLU A 231 -13.15 -22.59 2.60
CA GLU A 231 -13.84 -23.18 1.43
C GLU A 231 -15.32 -22.82 1.35
N ASP A 232 -15.96 -22.40 2.45
CA ASP A 232 -17.34 -21.93 2.44
C ASP A 232 -17.43 -20.49 1.88
N PRO A 233 -18.00 -20.27 0.69
CA PRO A 233 -18.11 -18.94 0.09
C PRO A 233 -18.93 -17.94 0.91
N LYS A 234 -19.82 -18.44 1.79
CA LYS A 234 -20.73 -17.65 2.62
C LYS A 234 -20.21 -17.40 4.04
N ALA A 235 -19.09 -18.01 4.43
CA ALA A 235 -18.53 -17.81 5.76
C ALA A 235 -18.30 -16.32 6.04
N GLY A 236 -18.82 -15.86 7.18
CA GLY A 236 -18.65 -14.48 7.66
C GLY A 236 -19.39 -13.39 6.86
N LEU A 237 -20.41 -13.76 6.06
CA LEU A 237 -21.32 -12.81 5.40
C LEU A 237 -22.39 -12.33 6.38
#